data_b3ab21ffc64f965018a7b9e336d756ca
#
_entry.id   b3ab21ffc64f965018a7b9e336d756ca
#
_cell.length_a   1.000
_cell.length_b   1.000
_cell.length_c   1.000
_cell.angle_alpha   90.00
_cell.angle_beta   90.00
_cell.angle_gamma   90.00
#
_symmetry.space_group_name_H-M   'P 1'
#
loop_
_entity.id
_entity.type
_entity.pdbx_description
1 polymer ?
#
loop_
_entity_poly.entity_id
_entity_poly.type
_entity_poly.pdbx_seq_one_letter_code
_entity_poly.pdbx_strand_id
1 'polypeptide(L)'
;APFIFLTNGELIYFWDYQNDDARIVNSFFSRRDLERLVHMRAERKPLATVPIPDTYLRQGETRTLRPYQKGAMQALDRTVELGKRRFLIELPTGCGKTDLIALYLKRLVQAGQAERILFLVDRDQLAKQAIEAIQDLLPNYSSYWLKPGIVRQEKQVTVCLLQTMIGRYQEFTSGYFDVVVMDECHRSIYGSWQTALSHFDALHIGLTATPAIYIERNTFQFYHCKDDTPDYSYPIQEAFKEGFLVPYKFATGITELVSEGANVDEEHYDPAEFERKWT
;
A
#
# COMPACT_ATOMS: atom_id res chain seq x y z
N ALA A 1 -17.78 10.14 27.09
CA ALA A 1 -16.62 9.63 26.37
C ALA A 1 -16.87 9.79 24.87
N PRO A 2 -15.89 10.22 24.07
CA PRO A 2 -16.10 10.45 22.64
C PRO A 2 -16.15 9.14 21.83
N PHE A 3 -15.86 7.99 22.45
CA PHE A 3 -15.81 6.68 21.83
C PHE A 3 -16.57 5.64 22.61
N ILE A 4 -17.17 4.69 21.91
CA ILE A 4 -17.89 3.56 22.45
C ILE A 4 -17.32 2.27 21.88
N PHE A 5 -17.03 1.30 22.74
CA PHE A 5 -16.78 -0.08 22.36
C PHE A 5 -17.95 -0.94 22.80
N LEU A 6 -18.48 -1.74 21.89
CA LEU A 6 -19.52 -2.73 22.16
C LEU A 6 -18.98 -4.11 21.80
N THR A 7 -19.19 -5.10 22.66
CA THR A 7 -18.73 -6.47 22.41
C THR A 7 -19.70 -7.50 22.97
N ASN A 8 -19.82 -8.62 22.27
CA ASN A 8 -20.51 -9.83 22.72
C ASN A 8 -19.52 -10.96 23.11
N GLY A 9 -18.20 -10.66 23.13
CA GLY A 9 -17.15 -11.64 23.37
C GLY A 9 -16.52 -12.23 22.09
N GLU A 10 -17.21 -12.19 20.97
CA GLU A 10 -16.73 -12.68 19.66
C GLU A 10 -16.35 -11.51 18.74
N LEU A 11 -17.16 -10.47 18.72
CA LEU A 11 -16.97 -9.26 17.92
C LEU A 11 -16.79 -8.04 18.81
N ILE A 12 -15.96 -7.12 18.34
CA ILE A 12 -15.76 -5.82 18.96
C ILE A 12 -16.18 -4.76 17.95
N TYR A 13 -17.15 -3.93 18.34
CA TYR A 13 -17.53 -2.74 17.58
C TYR A 13 -16.89 -1.52 18.20
N PHE A 14 -16.25 -0.71 17.38
CA PHE A 14 -15.78 0.62 17.73
C PHE A 14 -16.69 1.67 17.10
N TRP A 15 -17.15 2.59 17.88
CA TRP A 15 -18.02 3.67 17.43
C TRP A 15 -17.52 5.03 17.89
N ASP A 16 -17.18 5.83 16.92
CA ASP A 16 -16.95 7.25 17.04
C ASP A 16 -18.25 8.01 16.73
N TYR A 17 -19.18 7.98 17.68
CA TYR A 17 -20.55 8.41 17.45
C TYR A 17 -20.72 9.87 16.99
N GLN A 18 -19.67 10.68 17.07
CA GLN A 18 -19.70 12.07 16.60
C GLN A 18 -19.21 12.26 15.17
N ASN A 19 -18.36 11.34 14.68
CA ASN A 19 -17.65 11.56 13.43
C ASN A 19 -17.75 10.40 12.43
N ASP A 20 -18.15 9.21 12.87
CA ASP A 20 -18.05 8.01 12.03
C ASP A 20 -19.10 6.97 12.43
N ASP A 21 -19.46 6.09 11.50
CA ASP A 21 -20.33 4.95 11.78
C ASP A 21 -19.63 3.89 12.62
N ALA A 22 -20.42 3.10 13.36
CA ALA A 22 -19.91 1.96 14.10
C ALA A 22 -19.34 0.90 13.16
N ARG A 23 -18.16 0.36 13.51
CA ARG A 23 -17.47 -0.65 12.69
C ARG A 23 -16.81 -1.74 13.53
N ILE A 24 -16.62 -2.91 12.93
CA ILE A 24 -15.93 -4.03 13.58
C ILE A 24 -14.43 -3.76 13.58
N VAL A 25 -13.80 -3.99 14.74
CA VAL A 25 -12.36 -3.92 14.94
C VAL A 25 -11.86 -5.21 15.58
N ASN A 26 -10.58 -5.55 15.33
CA ASN A 26 -10.02 -6.83 15.78
C ASN A 26 -9.43 -6.78 17.21
N SER A 27 -9.21 -5.59 17.76
CA SER A 27 -8.78 -5.42 19.17
C SER A 27 -9.25 -4.08 19.71
N PHE A 28 -9.26 -3.94 21.04
CA PHE A 28 -9.45 -2.64 21.66
C PHE A 28 -8.29 -1.71 21.35
N PHE A 29 -8.59 -0.42 21.20
CA PHE A 29 -7.58 0.60 21.04
C PHE A 29 -6.91 0.88 22.39
N SER A 30 -5.62 1.21 22.35
CA SER A 30 -4.94 1.66 23.56
C SER A 30 -5.41 3.07 23.95
N ARG A 31 -5.20 3.45 25.22
CA ARG A 31 -5.47 4.81 25.69
C ARG A 31 -4.76 5.85 24.81
N ARG A 32 -3.51 5.59 24.42
CA ARG A 32 -2.73 6.48 23.55
C ARG A 32 -3.33 6.63 22.16
N ASP A 33 -3.90 5.55 21.59
CA ASP A 33 -4.56 5.61 20.29
C ASP A 33 -5.81 6.48 20.36
N LEU A 34 -6.60 6.35 21.45
CA LEU A 34 -7.79 7.15 21.65
C LEU A 34 -7.45 8.64 21.91
N GLU A 35 -6.43 8.93 22.71
CA GLU A 35 -5.95 10.30 22.92
C GLU A 35 -5.46 10.94 21.61
N ARG A 36 -4.71 10.18 20.78
CA ARG A 36 -4.28 10.61 19.46
C ARG A 36 -5.46 10.89 18.52
N LEU A 37 -6.46 10.03 18.48
CA LEU A 37 -7.67 10.25 17.69
C LEU A 37 -8.41 11.52 18.10
N VAL A 38 -8.51 11.82 19.40
CA VAL A 38 -9.10 13.08 19.90
C VAL A 38 -8.28 14.27 19.41
N HIS A 39 -6.96 14.20 19.51
CA HIS A 39 -6.07 15.29 19.06
C HIS A 39 -6.20 15.49 17.54
N MET A 40 -6.12 14.43 16.74
CA MET A 40 -6.27 14.50 15.29
C MET A 40 -7.61 15.12 14.86
N ARG A 41 -8.71 14.83 15.57
CA ARG A 41 -10.01 15.44 15.29
C ARG A 41 -10.03 16.95 15.49
N ALA A 42 -9.37 17.42 16.54
CA ALA A 42 -9.27 18.85 16.84
C ALA A 42 -8.45 19.61 15.79
N GLU A 43 -7.43 18.94 15.21
CA GLU A 43 -6.50 19.52 14.23
C GLU A 43 -6.91 19.24 12.77
N ARG A 44 -7.88 18.37 12.55
CA ARG A 44 -8.29 17.92 11.21
C ARG A 44 -8.80 19.08 10.37
N LYS A 45 -8.24 19.17 9.16
CA LYS A 45 -8.63 20.13 8.12
C LYS A 45 -9.09 19.38 6.86
N PRO A 46 -9.98 19.96 6.05
CA PRO A 46 -10.29 19.43 4.72
C PRO A 46 -9.04 19.32 3.87
N LEU A 47 -8.87 18.22 3.10
CA LEU A 47 -7.73 18.04 2.21
C LEU A 47 -7.60 19.14 1.15
N ALA A 48 -8.70 19.73 0.74
CA ALA A 48 -8.71 20.87 -0.16
C ALA A 48 -7.93 22.10 0.37
N THR A 49 -7.71 22.21 1.70
CA THR A 49 -6.90 23.29 2.29
C THR A 49 -5.41 23.07 2.16
N VAL A 50 -4.98 21.85 1.80
CA VAL A 50 -3.59 21.49 1.56
C VAL A 50 -3.40 21.27 0.06
N PRO A 51 -2.81 22.23 -0.68
CA PRO A 51 -2.74 22.15 -2.13
C PRO A 51 -1.89 20.95 -2.60
N ILE A 52 -2.28 20.38 -3.74
CA ILE A 52 -1.44 19.44 -4.45
C ILE A 52 -0.29 20.23 -5.08
N PRO A 53 0.98 19.89 -4.78
CA PRO A 53 2.12 20.67 -5.28
C PRO A 53 2.30 20.47 -6.79
N ASP A 54 2.76 21.49 -7.50
CA ASP A 54 3.18 21.37 -8.90
C ASP A 54 4.56 20.74 -9.01
N THR A 55 5.43 21.03 -8.06
CA THR A 55 6.79 20.53 -7.98
C THR A 55 7.12 20.06 -6.57
N TYR A 56 8.10 19.18 -6.47
CA TYR A 56 8.63 18.68 -5.20
C TYR A 56 10.14 18.47 -5.28
N LEU A 57 10.82 18.56 -4.14
CA LEU A 57 12.24 18.28 -4.03
C LEU A 57 12.45 16.80 -3.74
N ARG A 58 13.31 16.14 -4.52
CA ARG A 58 13.67 14.73 -4.35
C ARG A 58 15.16 14.56 -4.58
N GLN A 59 15.92 14.13 -3.56
CA GLN A 59 17.39 13.96 -3.62
C GLN A 59 18.13 15.22 -4.13
N GLY A 60 17.67 16.39 -3.68
CA GLY A 60 18.26 17.68 -4.10
C GLY A 60 17.82 18.19 -5.47
N GLU A 61 17.03 17.42 -6.22
CA GLU A 61 16.50 17.80 -7.53
C GLU A 61 15.03 18.24 -7.44
N THR A 62 14.68 19.31 -8.12
CA THR A 62 13.29 19.72 -8.28
C THR A 62 12.62 18.88 -9.38
N ARG A 63 11.59 18.15 -9.00
CA ARG A 63 10.78 17.33 -9.91
C ARG A 63 9.38 17.91 -10.07
N THR A 64 8.82 17.79 -11.26
CA THR A 64 7.45 18.20 -11.54
C THR A 64 6.49 17.03 -11.29
N LEU A 65 5.41 17.28 -10.56
CA LEU A 65 4.35 16.31 -10.37
C LEU A 65 3.58 16.13 -11.68
N ARG A 66 3.54 14.91 -12.17
CA ARG A 66 2.94 14.58 -13.48
C ARG A 66 1.41 14.65 -13.43
N PRO A 67 0.73 14.94 -14.55
CA PRO A 67 -0.74 15.10 -14.58
C PRO A 67 -1.50 13.92 -13.98
N TYR A 68 -1.12 12.68 -14.31
CA TYR A 68 -1.74 11.48 -13.77
C TYR A 68 -1.51 11.31 -12.27
N GLN A 69 -0.37 11.75 -11.73
CA GLN A 69 -0.12 11.74 -10.28
C GLN A 69 -1.04 12.73 -9.56
N LYS A 70 -1.26 13.93 -10.14
CA LYS A 70 -2.24 14.88 -9.63
C LYS A 70 -3.65 14.31 -9.68
N GLY A 71 -4.02 13.66 -10.78
CA GLY A 71 -5.30 12.97 -10.93
C GLY A 71 -5.51 11.88 -9.88
N ALA A 72 -4.49 11.09 -9.58
CA ALA A 72 -4.54 10.07 -8.53
C ALA A 72 -4.76 10.71 -7.14
N MET A 73 -4.04 11.79 -6.81
CA MET A 73 -4.25 12.50 -5.53
C MET A 73 -5.66 13.09 -5.42
N GLN A 74 -6.19 13.68 -6.50
CA GLN A 74 -7.55 14.21 -6.52
C GLN A 74 -8.61 13.12 -6.37
N ALA A 75 -8.38 11.95 -6.95
CA ALA A 75 -9.27 10.79 -6.77
C ALA A 75 -9.25 10.31 -5.32
N LEU A 76 -8.06 10.23 -4.70
CA LEU A 76 -7.91 9.91 -3.28
C LEU A 76 -8.63 10.93 -2.39
N ASP A 77 -8.43 12.23 -2.61
CA ASP A 77 -9.09 13.28 -1.84
C ASP A 77 -10.61 13.13 -1.85
N ARG A 78 -11.20 13.00 -3.04
CA ARG A 78 -12.65 12.81 -3.18
C ARG A 78 -13.17 11.60 -2.43
N THR A 79 -12.43 10.51 -2.47
CA THR A 79 -12.86 9.25 -1.87
C THR A 79 -12.70 9.27 -0.34
N VAL A 80 -11.64 9.92 0.17
CA VAL A 80 -11.46 10.17 1.63
C VAL A 80 -12.58 11.06 2.16
N GLU A 81 -12.94 12.13 1.44
CA GLU A 81 -14.03 13.04 1.82
C GLU A 81 -15.40 12.35 1.82
N LEU A 82 -15.60 11.35 0.96
CA LEU A 82 -16.81 10.51 0.95
C LEU A 82 -16.84 9.43 2.06
N GLY A 83 -15.81 9.39 2.93
CA GLY A 83 -15.72 8.43 4.04
C GLY A 83 -15.27 7.02 3.64
N LYS A 84 -14.87 6.79 2.38
CA LYS A 84 -14.31 5.48 1.99
C LYS A 84 -12.96 5.30 2.66
N ARG A 85 -12.71 4.12 3.23
CA ARG A 85 -11.50 3.83 4.01
C ARG A 85 -10.52 2.87 3.32
N ARG A 86 -10.82 2.41 2.12
CA ARG A 86 -9.97 1.50 1.35
C ARG A 86 -9.93 1.94 -0.11
N PHE A 87 -8.72 2.10 -0.66
CA PHE A 87 -8.49 2.60 -2.02
C PHE A 87 -7.52 1.72 -2.76
N LEU A 88 -7.77 1.53 -4.04
CA LEU A 88 -6.87 0.88 -4.96
C LEU A 88 -6.48 1.83 -6.09
N ILE A 89 -5.17 2.02 -6.25
CA ILE A 89 -4.59 2.83 -7.32
C ILE A 89 -3.80 1.92 -8.26
N GLU A 90 -4.11 1.98 -9.54
CA GLU A 90 -3.34 1.37 -10.59
C GLU A 90 -2.43 2.40 -11.26
N LEU A 91 -1.12 2.14 -11.19
CA LEU A 91 -0.08 2.93 -11.85
C LEU A 91 1.05 1.99 -12.31
N PRO A 92 1.54 2.09 -13.56
CA PRO A 92 2.63 1.26 -14.06
C PRO A 92 3.92 1.44 -13.25
N THR A 93 4.77 0.42 -13.25
CA THR A 93 6.14 0.53 -12.74
C THR A 93 6.90 1.61 -13.51
N GLY A 94 7.69 2.45 -12.81
CA GLY A 94 8.39 3.59 -13.42
C GLY A 94 7.58 4.89 -13.45
N CYS A 95 6.28 4.86 -13.10
CA CYS A 95 5.43 6.06 -13.03
C CYS A 95 5.51 6.81 -11.69
N GLY A 96 6.48 6.49 -10.82
CA GLY A 96 6.71 7.23 -9.58
C GLY A 96 5.67 7.00 -8.49
N LYS A 97 5.18 5.74 -8.32
CA LYS A 97 4.22 5.35 -7.27
C LYS A 97 4.68 5.76 -5.88
N THR A 98 5.95 5.49 -5.55
CA THR A 98 6.52 5.75 -4.22
C THR A 98 6.54 7.24 -3.89
N ASP A 99 6.95 8.10 -4.84
CA ASP A 99 6.96 9.55 -4.65
C ASP A 99 5.52 10.09 -4.53
N LEU A 100 4.61 9.61 -5.40
CA LEU A 100 3.18 9.96 -5.34
C LEU A 100 2.60 9.72 -3.96
N ILE A 101 2.76 8.50 -3.43
CA ILE A 101 2.18 8.14 -2.15
C ILE A 101 2.86 8.86 -0.99
N ALA A 102 4.17 9.06 -1.02
CA ALA A 102 4.88 9.81 0.01
C ALA A 102 4.39 11.28 0.07
N LEU A 103 4.19 11.92 -1.07
CA LEU A 103 3.59 13.25 -1.16
C LEU A 103 2.14 13.27 -0.67
N TYR A 104 1.36 12.24 -0.96
CA TYR A 104 0.00 12.15 -0.48
C TYR A 104 -0.06 11.96 1.05
N LEU A 105 0.80 11.11 1.60
CA LEU A 105 0.96 10.93 3.04
C LEU A 105 1.34 12.25 3.73
N LYS A 106 2.26 13.03 3.12
CA LYS A 106 2.60 14.37 3.60
C LYS A 106 1.38 15.28 3.70
N ARG A 107 0.51 15.26 2.69
CA ARG A 107 -0.73 16.05 2.68
C ARG A 107 -1.70 15.59 3.77
N LEU A 108 -1.91 14.30 3.96
CA LEU A 108 -2.74 13.75 5.04
C LEU A 108 -2.25 14.23 6.41
N VAL A 109 -0.94 14.18 6.62
CA VAL A 109 -0.34 14.65 7.88
C VAL A 109 -0.48 16.17 8.05
N GLN A 110 -0.26 16.95 7.02
CA GLN A 110 -0.44 18.42 7.05
C GLN A 110 -1.89 18.84 7.27
N ALA A 111 -2.82 17.99 6.82
CA ALA A 111 -4.25 18.17 7.09
C ALA A 111 -4.70 17.64 8.46
N GLY A 112 -3.78 17.12 9.29
CA GLY A 112 -4.12 16.51 10.59
C GLY A 112 -4.98 15.25 10.47
N GLN A 113 -4.93 14.56 9.32
CA GLN A 113 -5.74 13.36 9.04
C GLN A 113 -4.96 12.06 9.23
N ALA A 114 -3.66 12.12 9.45
CA ALA A 114 -2.81 10.99 9.78
C ALA A 114 -1.62 11.42 10.64
N GLU A 115 -1.22 10.59 11.58
CA GLU A 115 -0.03 10.76 12.41
C GLU A 115 0.87 9.52 12.35
N ARG A 116 0.29 8.32 12.40
CA ARG A 116 1.00 7.03 12.36
C ARG A 116 0.71 6.28 11.09
N ILE A 117 1.76 5.98 10.34
CA ILE A 117 1.70 5.42 9.01
C ILE A 117 2.44 4.09 8.98
N LEU A 118 1.82 3.06 8.41
CA LEU A 118 2.45 1.79 8.05
C LEU A 118 2.63 1.74 6.53
N PHE A 119 3.87 1.52 6.08
CA PHE A 119 4.19 1.33 4.66
C PHE A 119 4.68 -0.10 4.44
N LEU A 120 3.87 -0.91 3.78
CA LEU A 120 4.12 -2.32 3.51
C LEU A 120 4.62 -2.53 2.10
N VAL A 121 5.65 -3.34 1.97
CA VAL A 121 6.27 -3.73 0.70
C VAL A 121 6.54 -5.24 0.66
N ASP A 122 6.77 -5.80 -0.52
CA ASP A 122 7.04 -7.23 -0.68
C ASP A 122 8.53 -7.60 -0.66
N ARG A 123 9.45 -6.63 -0.90
CA ARG A 123 10.90 -6.84 -1.04
C ARG A 123 11.74 -5.80 -0.33
N ASP A 124 12.93 -6.20 0.11
CA ASP A 124 13.92 -5.33 0.77
C ASP A 124 14.30 -4.11 -0.07
N GLN A 125 14.43 -4.27 -1.38
CA GLN A 125 14.77 -3.17 -2.27
C GLN A 125 13.69 -2.07 -2.26
N LEU A 126 12.41 -2.47 -2.28
CA LEU A 126 11.29 -1.54 -2.20
C LEU A 126 11.21 -0.88 -0.82
N ALA A 127 11.56 -1.62 0.26
CA ALA A 127 11.64 -1.04 1.60
C ALA A 127 12.71 0.06 1.71
N LYS A 128 13.89 -0.14 1.10
CA LYS A 128 14.92 0.89 1.02
C LYS A 128 14.42 2.13 0.27
N GLN A 129 13.84 1.94 -0.91
CA GLN A 129 13.30 3.03 -1.71
C GLN A 129 12.18 3.79 -0.97
N ALA A 130 11.30 3.09 -0.27
CA ALA A 130 10.23 3.70 0.52
C ALA A 130 10.79 4.52 1.68
N ILE A 131 11.75 3.99 2.46
CA ILE A 131 12.34 4.72 3.59
C ILE A 131 13.08 5.98 3.12
N GLU A 132 13.82 5.89 2.01
CA GLU A 132 14.52 7.03 1.40
C GLU A 132 13.53 8.09 0.91
N ALA A 133 12.43 7.67 0.25
CA ALA A 133 11.39 8.60 -0.19
C ALA A 133 10.71 9.30 0.99
N ILE A 134 10.40 8.56 2.05
CA ILE A 134 9.78 9.10 3.27
C ILE A 134 10.74 10.09 3.95
N GLN A 135 12.01 9.74 4.14
CA GLN A 135 12.98 10.62 4.77
C GLN A 135 13.23 11.91 3.99
N ASP A 136 13.16 11.84 2.68
CA ASP A 136 13.38 12.98 1.79
C ASP A 136 12.13 13.90 1.68
N LEU A 137 10.95 13.32 1.53
CA LEU A 137 9.71 14.06 1.33
C LEU A 137 9.00 14.46 2.63
N LEU A 138 9.26 13.72 3.71
CA LEU A 138 8.75 13.98 5.06
C LEU A 138 9.89 14.08 6.09
N PRO A 139 10.84 15.00 5.94
CA PRO A 139 12.06 15.04 6.76
C PRO A 139 11.79 15.30 8.25
N ASN A 140 10.65 15.90 8.58
CA ASN A 140 10.24 16.19 9.96
C ASN A 140 9.52 15.01 10.63
N TYR A 141 9.33 13.88 9.92
CA TYR A 141 8.64 12.71 10.44
C TYR A 141 9.62 11.59 10.76
N SER A 142 9.57 11.13 11.99
CA SER A 142 10.42 10.03 12.42
C SER A 142 9.99 8.74 11.72
N SER A 143 10.93 8.08 11.08
CA SER A 143 10.69 6.83 10.35
C SER A 143 11.69 5.75 10.75
N TYR A 144 11.31 4.49 10.60
CA TYR A 144 12.21 3.35 10.75
C TYR A 144 11.74 2.17 9.90
N TRP A 145 12.68 1.27 9.64
CA TRP A 145 12.40 0.00 9.00
C TRP A 145 12.29 -1.11 10.05
N LEU A 146 11.08 -1.65 10.22
CA LEU A 146 10.80 -2.78 11.08
C LEU A 146 11.24 -4.08 10.39
N LYS A 147 12.34 -4.67 10.87
CA LYS A 147 12.92 -5.92 10.38
C LYS A 147 12.73 -7.03 11.41
N PRO A 148 12.85 -8.33 11.00
CA PRO A 148 12.97 -9.43 11.95
C PRO A 148 14.08 -9.15 12.98
N GLY A 149 13.82 -9.42 14.27
CA GLY A 149 14.76 -9.18 15.35
C GLY A 149 14.92 -7.72 15.81
N ILE A 150 14.38 -6.75 15.09
CA ILE A 150 14.39 -5.36 15.52
C ILE A 150 13.21 -5.11 16.46
N VAL A 151 13.48 -4.52 17.62
CA VAL A 151 12.44 -4.13 18.57
C VAL A 151 11.57 -3.02 17.96
N ARG A 152 10.26 -3.15 18.14
CA ARG A 152 9.29 -2.13 17.76
C ARG A 152 9.68 -0.77 18.32
N GLN A 153 9.64 0.27 17.50
CA GLN A 153 9.92 1.65 17.90
C GLN A 153 8.63 2.51 17.79
N GLU A 154 8.50 3.48 18.67
CA GLU A 154 7.43 4.48 18.64
C GLU A 154 7.80 5.58 17.64
N LYS A 155 7.69 5.28 16.35
CA LYS A 155 7.95 6.22 15.25
C LYS A 155 6.67 6.50 14.47
N GLN A 156 6.62 7.65 13.81
CA GLN A 156 5.46 8.06 13.03
C GLN A 156 5.27 7.22 11.76
N VAL A 157 6.37 6.86 11.11
CA VAL A 157 6.33 6.03 9.92
C VAL A 157 7.09 4.72 10.15
N THR A 158 6.38 3.62 9.99
CA THR A 158 6.94 2.26 10.03
C THR A 158 6.95 1.70 8.62
N VAL A 159 8.13 1.44 8.06
CA VAL A 159 8.28 0.67 6.83
C VAL A 159 8.52 -0.78 7.21
N CYS A 160 7.85 -1.72 6.58
CA CYS A 160 7.93 -3.13 6.92
C CYS A 160 7.71 -4.01 5.70
N LEU A 161 8.41 -5.16 5.66
CA LEU A 161 8.05 -6.21 4.74
C LEU A 161 6.74 -6.85 5.19
N LEU A 162 5.90 -7.18 4.24
CA LEU A 162 4.62 -7.81 4.53
C LEU A 162 4.79 -9.13 5.28
N GLN A 163 5.77 -9.99 4.89
CA GLN A 163 6.09 -11.24 5.62
C GLN A 163 6.44 -10.98 7.10
N THR A 164 7.18 -9.92 7.37
CA THR A 164 7.54 -9.54 8.74
C THR A 164 6.29 -9.10 9.52
N MET A 165 5.42 -8.31 8.89
CA MET A 165 4.21 -7.81 9.52
C MET A 165 3.22 -8.93 9.85
N ILE A 166 3.06 -9.96 9.02
CA ILE A 166 2.23 -11.13 9.31
C ILE A 166 2.60 -11.79 10.63
N GLY A 167 3.88 -11.90 10.93
CA GLY A 167 4.35 -12.48 12.18
C GLY A 167 4.26 -11.53 13.39
N ARG A 168 3.95 -10.25 13.17
CA ARG A 168 4.12 -9.20 14.19
C ARG A 168 2.93 -8.24 14.32
N TYR A 169 1.89 -8.35 13.52
CA TYR A 169 0.76 -7.40 13.56
C TYR A 169 0.08 -7.35 14.94
N GLN A 170 0.10 -8.43 15.71
CA GLN A 170 -0.47 -8.50 17.05
C GLN A 170 0.33 -7.69 18.11
N GLU A 171 1.54 -7.23 17.78
CA GLU A 171 2.29 -6.30 18.64
C GLU A 171 1.68 -4.89 18.64
N PHE A 172 0.74 -4.63 17.73
CA PHE A 172 0.06 -3.36 17.55
C PHE A 172 -1.43 -3.52 17.83
N THR A 173 -2.04 -2.51 18.41
CA THR A 173 -3.50 -2.43 18.55
C THR A 173 -4.14 -2.17 17.17
N SER A 174 -5.43 -2.49 17.03
CA SER A 174 -6.15 -2.19 15.77
C SER A 174 -6.15 -0.69 15.43
N GLY A 175 -6.14 0.19 16.43
CA GLY A 175 -6.11 1.64 16.25
C GLY A 175 -4.71 2.25 16.19
N TYR A 176 -3.63 1.45 16.10
CA TYR A 176 -2.27 1.99 16.18
C TYR A 176 -1.87 2.84 14.97
N PHE A 177 -2.21 2.39 13.74
CA PHE A 177 -1.93 3.13 12.51
C PHE A 177 -3.19 3.84 11.99
N ASP A 178 -3.01 5.03 11.46
CA ASP A 178 -4.06 5.81 10.80
C ASP A 178 -4.15 5.50 9.32
N VAL A 179 -2.99 5.21 8.71
CA VAL A 179 -2.86 4.87 7.29
C VAL A 179 -1.99 3.64 7.13
N VAL A 180 -2.45 2.71 6.31
CA VAL A 180 -1.70 1.54 5.83
C VAL A 180 -1.56 1.65 4.32
N VAL A 181 -0.34 1.81 3.85
CA VAL A 181 0.01 1.76 2.42
C VAL A 181 0.55 0.38 2.10
N MET A 182 0.13 -0.17 0.97
CA MET A 182 0.64 -1.44 0.48
C MET A 182 1.08 -1.29 -0.97
N ASP A 183 2.38 -1.36 -1.20
CA ASP A 183 2.94 -1.37 -2.54
C ASP A 183 2.93 -2.79 -3.11
N GLU A 184 2.63 -2.91 -4.40
CA GLU A 184 2.43 -4.18 -5.12
C GLU A 184 1.38 -5.09 -4.44
N CYS A 185 0.25 -4.49 -4.06
CA CYS A 185 -0.79 -5.13 -3.25
C CYS A 185 -1.43 -6.37 -3.88
N HIS A 186 -1.33 -6.55 -5.21
CA HIS A 186 -1.86 -7.73 -5.91
C HIS A 186 -1.20 -9.04 -5.48
N ARG A 187 0.02 -9.01 -4.93
CA ARG A 187 0.76 -10.20 -4.49
C ARG A 187 0.36 -10.70 -3.10
N SER A 188 -0.47 -9.99 -2.38
CA SER A 188 -0.47 -10.03 -0.92
C SER A 188 -1.82 -10.32 -0.26
N ILE A 189 -2.88 -10.66 -1.00
CA ILE A 189 -4.24 -10.66 -0.44
C ILE A 189 -4.79 -12.07 -0.20
N TYR A 190 -3.91 -13.06 0.02
CA TYR A 190 -4.32 -14.43 0.28
C TYR A 190 -4.07 -14.85 1.74
N GLY A 191 -5.06 -15.50 2.35
CA GLY A 191 -4.91 -16.20 3.64
C GLY A 191 -4.50 -15.29 4.80
N SER A 192 -3.39 -15.60 5.45
CA SER A 192 -2.88 -14.89 6.64
C SER A 192 -2.58 -13.39 6.43
N TRP A 193 -2.40 -12.96 5.18
CA TRP A 193 -2.14 -11.58 4.80
C TRP A 193 -3.37 -10.69 4.97
N GLN A 194 -4.52 -11.18 4.54
CA GLN A 194 -5.78 -10.46 4.71
C GLN A 194 -6.09 -10.26 6.21
N THR A 195 -5.78 -11.25 7.04
CA THR A 195 -5.96 -11.15 8.49
C THR A 195 -5.08 -10.06 9.09
N ALA A 196 -3.79 -10.03 8.73
CA ALA A 196 -2.86 -9.01 9.22
C ALA A 196 -3.25 -7.59 8.78
N LEU A 197 -3.68 -7.42 7.53
CA LEU A 197 -4.14 -6.12 7.02
C LEU A 197 -5.46 -5.68 7.65
N SER A 198 -6.43 -6.59 7.73
CA SER A 198 -7.75 -6.30 8.34
C SER A 198 -7.66 -6.04 9.84
N HIS A 199 -6.54 -6.42 10.50
CA HIS A 199 -6.31 -6.11 11.90
C HIS A 199 -6.33 -4.60 12.17
N PHE A 200 -5.81 -3.80 11.24
CA PHE A 200 -5.68 -2.34 11.42
C PHE A 200 -6.93 -1.60 10.98
N ASP A 201 -7.51 -0.83 11.88
CA ASP A 201 -8.60 0.09 11.61
C ASP A 201 -8.05 1.41 11.05
N ALA A 202 -7.53 1.35 9.84
CA ALA A 202 -6.81 2.43 9.18
C ALA A 202 -7.42 2.78 7.82
N LEU A 203 -6.96 3.87 7.24
CA LEU A 203 -7.12 4.17 5.83
C LEU A 203 -6.17 3.27 5.04
N HIS A 204 -6.67 2.34 4.23
CA HIS A 204 -5.87 1.43 3.43
C HIS A 204 -5.71 1.94 2.01
N ILE A 205 -4.47 2.11 1.56
CA ILE A 205 -4.14 2.55 0.19
C ILE A 205 -3.30 1.46 -0.48
N GLY A 206 -3.89 0.77 -1.45
CA GLY A 206 -3.21 -0.22 -2.27
C GLY A 206 -2.66 0.39 -3.55
N LEU A 207 -1.43 0.05 -3.88
CA LEU A 207 -0.77 0.41 -5.14
C LEU A 207 -0.52 -0.86 -5.93
N THR A 208 -0.83 -0.85 -7.22
CA THR A 208 -0.55 -1.96 -8.13
C THR A 208 -0.05 -1.44 -9.47
N ALA A 209 0.81 -2.22 -10.12
CA ALA A 209 1.29 -1.90 -11.47
C ALA A 209 0.47 -2.59 -12.56
N THR A 210 -0.15 -3.69 -12.22
CA THR A 210 -0.88 -4.53 -13.16
C THR A 210 -2.17 -5.01 -12.53
N PRO A 211 -3.30 -4.75 -13.14
CA PRO A 211 -4.52 -5.45 -12.84
C PRO A 211 -4.43 -6.86 -13.44
N ALA A 212 -4.24 -7.92 -12.65
CA ALA A 212 -4.25 -9.30 -13.11
C ALA A 212 -5.60 -9.97 -12.82
N ILE A 213 -6.34 -10.32 -13.85
CA ILE A 213 -7.76 -10.71 -13.80
C ILE A 213 -8.04 -11.95 -12.91
N TYR A 214 -7.08 -12.82 -12.63
CA TYR A 214 -7.28 -14.06 -11.87
C TYR A 214 -6.92 -13.98 -10.38
N ILE A 215 -5.98 -13.13 -10.01
CA ILE A 215 -5.52 -12.93 -8.63
C ILE A 215 -6.33 -11.84 -7.92
N GLU A 216 -7.05 -11.04 -8.66
CA GLU A 216 -7.55 -9.71 -8.30
C GLU A 216 -8.93 -9.66 -7.69
N ARG A 217 -9.77 -10.67 -7.87
CA ARG A 217 -11.10 -10.64 -7.22
C ARG A 217 -10.99 -10.39 -5.72
N ASN A 218 -9.98 -10.97 -5.07
CA ASN A 218 -9.76 -10.75 -3.64
C ASN A 218 -9.19 -9.35 -3.36
N THR A 219 -8.38 -8.79 -4.30
CA THR A 219 -7.84 -7.42 -4.18
C THR A 219 -8.96 -6.40 -4.26
N PHE A 220 -9.78 -6.47 -5.30
CA PHE A 220 -10.92 -5.58 -5.47
C PHE A 220 -11.92 -5.68 -4.31
N GLN A 221 -12.19 -6.89 -3.82
CA GLN A 221 -13.04 -7.10 -2.64
C GLN A 221 -12.44 -6.49 -1.38
N PHE A 222 -11.13 -6.69 -1.14
CA PHE A 222 -10.46 -6.11 0.02
C PHE A 222 -10.50 -4.58 0.00
N TYR A 223 -10.27 -3.96 -1.16
CA TYR A 223 -10.30 -2.49 -1.30
C TYR A 223 -11.71 -1.94 -1.53
N HIS A 224 -12.74 -2.78 -1.53
CA HIS A 224 -14.13 -2.40 -1.79
C HIS A 224 -14.28 -1.64 -3.11
N CYS A 225 -13.58 -2.11 -4.13
CA CYS A 225 -13.65 -1.55 -5.46
C CYS A 225 -15.01 -1.82 -6.08
N LYS A 226 -15.57 -0.81 -6.74
CA LYS A 226 -16.85 -0.92 -7.42
C LYS A 226 -16.63 -1.51 -8.82
N ASP A 227 -17.46 -2.45 -9.21
CA ASP A 227 -17.43 -3.09 -10.55
C ASP A 227 -16.04 -3.67 -10.92
N ASP A 228 -15.32 -4.21 -9.92
CA ASP A 228 -13.97 -4.76 -10.06
C ASP A 228 -13.01 -3.80 -10.80
N THR A 229 -13.12 -2.50 -10.53
CA THR A 229 -12.25 -1.47 -11.10
C THR A 229 -11.52 -0.70 -10.00
N PRO A 230 -10.22 -0.35 -10.17
CA PRO A 230 -9.50 0.50 -9.22
C PRO A 230 -10.20 1.87 -9.04
N ASP A 231 -10.02 2.49 -7.89
CA ASP A 231 -10.53 3.84 -7.62
C ASP A 231 -9.86 4.90 -8.50
N TYR A 232 -8.64 4.61 -8.94
CA TYR A 232 -7.92 5.36 -9.96
C TYR A 232 -7.07 4.40 -10.80
N SER A 233 -7.14 4.56 -12.11
CA SER A 233 -6.36 3.77 -13.07
C SER A 233 -5.67 4.70 -14.07
N TYR A 234 -4.37 4.47 -14.24
CA TYR A 234 -3.57 5.04 -15.31
C TYR A 234 -2.84 3.89 -16.01
N PRO A 235 -3.42 3.36 -17.11
CA PRO A 235 -2.90 2.18 -17.79
C PRO A 235 -1.55 2.43 -18.45
N ILE A 236 -0.74 1.36 -18.59
CA ILE A 236 0.59 1.44 -19.23
C ILE A 236 0.53 1.97 -20.67
N GLN A 237 -0.57 1.72 -21.39
CA GLN A 237 -0.78 2.22 -22.75
C GLN A 237 -0.85 3.76 -22.80
N GLU A 238 -1.49 4.37 -21.81
CA GLU A 238 -1.54 5.82 -21.68
C GLU A 238 -0.14 6.39 -21.38
N ALA A 239 0.62 5.70 -20.52
CA ALA A 239 1.99 6.10 -20.18
C ALA A 239 2.93 6.05 -21.40
N PHE A 240 2.73 5.09 -22.31
CA PHE A 240 3.45 5.03 -23.60
C PHE A 240 3.02 6.15 -24.53
N LYS A 241 1.73 6.38 -24.66
CA LYS A 241 1.14 7.40 -25.54
C LYS A 241 1.56 8.81 -25.13
N GLU A 242 1.60 9.07 -23.82
CA GLU A 242 2.01 10.36 -23.26
C GLU A 242 3.54 10.52 -23.14
N GLY A 243 4.32 9.49 -23.48
CA GLY A 243 5.77 9.51 -23.47
C GLY A 243 6.42 9.46 -22.08
N PHE A 244 5.67 9.09 -21.04
CA PHE A 244 6.22 8.91 -19.68
C PHE A 244 6.92 7.57 -19.51
N LEU A 245 6.60 6.58 -20.34
CA LEU A 245 7.29 5.30 -20.43
C LEU A 245 7.68 5.01 -21.88
N VAL A 246 8.78 4.29 -22.06
CA VAL A 246 9.22 3.82 -23.36
C VAL A 246 8.60 2.45 -23.66
N PRO A 247 7.94 2.26 -24.81
CA PRO A 247 7.42 0.94 -25.20
C PRO A 247 8.55 -0.10 -25.25
N TYR A 248 8.30 -1.26 -24.67
CA TYR A 248 9.23 -2.37 -24.73
C TYR A 248 9.08 -3.15 -26.05
N LYS A 249 10.19 -3.71 -26.54
CA LYS A 249 10.18 -4.69 -27.63
C LYS A 249 10.34 -6.08 -27.02
N PHE A 250 9.40 -6.97 -27.28
CA PHE A 250 9.57 -8.37 -26.96
C PHE A 250 10.50 -9.04 -28.00
N ALA A 251 11.53 -9.74 -27.54
CA ALA A 251 12.23 -10.72 -28.32
C ALA A 251 11.90 -12.08 -27.70
N THR A 252 11.15 -12.90 -28.40
CA THR A 252 10.91 -14.31 -28.03
C THR A 252 12.08 -15.13 -28.56
N GLY A 253 12.95 -15.61 -27.66
CA GLY A 253 13.89 -16.68 -28.00
C GLY A 253 13.11 -17.99 -27.97
N ILE A 254 12.91 -18.60 -29.13
CA ILE A 254 12.41 -19.97 -29.23
C ILE A 254 13.66 -20.85 -29.30
N THR A 255 13.85 -21.75 -28.32
CA THR A 255 14.91 -22.77 -28.41
C THR A 255 14.50 -23.83 -29.42
N GLU A 256 15.46 -24.45 -30.12
CA GLU A 256 15.19 -25.53 -31.07
C GLU A 256 14.35 -26.65 -30.43
N LEU A 257 14.56 -26.93 -29.15
CA LEU A 257 13.76 -27.86 -28.35
C LEU A 257 12.26 -27.54 -28.31
N VAL A 258 11.88 -26.27 -28.31
CA VAL A 258 10.48 -25.80 -28.25
C VAL A 258 9.89 -25.74 -29.65
N SER A 259 10.68 -25.44 -30.69
CA SER A 259 10.20 -25.30 -32.06
C SER A 259 10.06 -26.64 -32.79
N GLU A 260 10.92 -27.63 -32.48
CA GLU A 260 10.97 -28.89 -33.21
C GLU A 260 10.44 -30.10 -32.39
N GLY A 261 10.25 -29.93 -31.10
CA GLY A 261 9.92 -31.00 -30.16
C GLY A 261 11.12 -31.93 -29.96
N ALA A 262 11.56 -32.17 -28.75
CA ALA A 262 12.57 -33.17 -28.46
C ALA A 262 11.90 -34.53 -28.27
N ASN A 263 12.18 -35.48 -29.13
CA ASN A 263 11.98 -36.87 -28.79
C ASN A 263 13.07 -37.25 -27.77
N VAL A 264 12.65 -37.39 -26.51
CA VAL A 264 13.53 -37.94 -25.47
C VAL A 264 13.41 -39.44 -25.60
N ASP A 265 14.44 -40.09 -26.11
CA ASP A 265 14.55 -41.55 -26.08
C ASP A 265 14.61 -41.99 -24.61
N GLU A 266 13.68 -42.85 -24.20
CA GLU A 266 13.56 -43.34 -22.81
C GLU A 266 14.84 -43.98 -22.28
N GLU A 267 15.75 -44.44 -23.16
CA GLU A 267 17.04 -45.05 -22.80
C GLU A 267 18.09 -44.04 -22.28
N HIS A 268 17.92 -42.74 -22.47
CA HIS A 268 18.89 -41.69 -22.08
C HIS A 268 18.35 -40.67 -21.08
N TYR A 269 17.19 -40.92 -20.47
CA TYR A 269 16.62 -40.03 -19.48
C TYR A 269 17.16 -40.31 -18.09
N ASP A 270 18.05 -39.46 -17.57
CA ASP A 270 18.43 -39.43 -16.14
C ASP A 270 17.66 -38.32 -15.40
N PRO A 271 16.64 -38.68 -14.57
CA PRO A 271 15.87 -37.71 -13.81
C PRO A 271 16.71 -36.83 -12.88
N ALA A 272 17.84 -37.38 -12.36
CA ALA A 272 18.72 -36.66 -11.45
C ALA A 272 19.58 -35.58 -12.14
N GLU A 273 19.86 -35.76 -13.45
CA GLU A 273 20.58 -34.77 -14.25
C GLU A 273 19.66 -33.65 -14.70
N PHE A 274 18.36 -33.92 -14.91
CA PHE A 274 17.35 -32.92 -15.24
C PHE A 274 17.07 -31.99 -14.07
N GLU A 275 16.92 -32.51 -12.85
CA GLU A 275 16.74 -31.71 -11.66
C GLU A 275 17.94 -30.79 -11.34
N ARG A 276 19.16 -31.21 -11.65
CA ARG A 276 20.39 -30.42 -11.41
C ARG A 276 20.57 -29.24 -12.38
N LYS A 277 19.94 -29.25 -13.55
CA LYS A 277 20.08 -28.21 -14.57
C LYS A 277 19.02 -27.11 -14.46
N TRP A 278 17.92 -27.32 -13.71
CA TRP A 278 16.76 -26.44 -13.71
C TRP A 278 16.30 -26.02 -12.32
N THR A 279 17.04 -26.31 -11.25
CA THR A 279 16.90 -25.74 -9.90
C THR A 279 17.99 -24.67 -9.68
#